data_51268118d28bcec91a9e71e7cb498ab8
#
_entry.id   51268118d28bcec91a9e71e7cb498ab8
#
_cell.length_a   1.000
_cell.length_b   1.000
_cell.length_c   1.000
_cell.angle_alpha   90.00
_cell.angle_beta   90.00
_cell.angle_gamma   90.00
#
_symmetry.space_group_name_H-M   'P 1'
#
loop_
_entity.id
_entity.type
_entity.pdbx_description
1 polymer ?
#
loop_
_entity_poly.entity_id
_entity_poly.type
_entity_poly.pdbx_seq_one_letter_code
_entity_poly.pdbx_strand_id
1 'polypeptide(L)'
;MGSTGFTISVDPAELANRFASPEPLFDEPIEEVDEERVASILSSMHFETQVKPLLDRIPEREADLIELYYIQKKRQADIAEIFDVTQAAISYRLDRGLQRIKFLLSIPQITEVEMRYNLPFVPLKQIDVDILVGMWKTTCQSEVAMQLGLTQGRVRHRFFGAVKLLEKKATEDTSFEPLFKVFSSIASKNFNILRAVKLPQWENRGGDELSGM
;
A
#
# COMPACT_ATOMS: atom_id res chain seq x y z
N MET A 1 -24.04 12.62 29.28
CA MET A 1 -22.98 12.82 28.29
C MET A 1 -22.48 11.42 27.92
N GLY A 2 -22.99 10.84 26.83
CA GLY A 2 -22.68 9.47 26.43
C GLY A 2 -21.48 9.45 25.50
N SER A 3 -20.42 8.77 25.92
CA SER A 3 -19.29 8.42 25.09
C SER A 3 -19.72 7.26 24.18
N THR A 4 -20.01 7.53 22.92
CA THR A 4 -20.19 6.49 21.90
C THR A 4 -18.82 6.00 21.50
N GLY A 5 -18.33 4.95 22.19
CA GLY A 5 -17.19 4.16 21.76
C GLY A 5 -17.55 3.46 20.45
N PHE A 6 -16.94 3.86 19.36
CA PHE A 6 -16.97 3.11 18.10
C PHE A 6 -16.11 1.86 18.28
N THR A 7 -16.75 0.75 18.57
CA THR A 7 -16.11 -0.57 18.51
C THR A 7 -16.31 -1.06 17.09
N ILE A 8 -15.30 -0.92 16.24
CA ILE A 8 -15.28 -1.62 14.95
C ILE A 8 -15.07 -3.08 15.28
N SER A 9 -16.15 -3.86 15.26
CA SER A 9 -16.10 -5.31 15.38
C SER A 9 -15.74 -5.87 14.00
N VAL A 10 -14.47 -5.99 13.73
CA VAL A 10 -14.01 -6.72 12.55
C VAL A 10 -14.04 -8.20 12.88
N ASP A 11 -14.74 -8.98 12.07
CA ASP A 11 -14.84 -10.44 12.24
C ASP A 11 -13.43 -11.06 12.09
N PRO A 12 -12.91 -11.79 13.11
CA PRO A 12 -11.62 -12.45 13.03
C PRO A 12 -11.48 -13.40 11.82
N ALA A 13 -12.58 -14.01 11.36
CA ALA A 13 -12.57 -14.90 10.20
C ALA A 13 -12.40 -14.11 8.89
N GLU A 14 -12.98 -12.94 8.78
CA GLU A 14 -12.80 -12.05 7.62
C GLU A 14 -11.36 -11.51 7.55
N LEU A 15 -10.80 -11.13 8.68
CA LEU A 15 -9.40 -10.73 8.79
C LEU A 15 -8.46 -11.88 8.43
N ALA A 16 -8.69 -13.09 8.91
CA ALA A 16 -7.88 -14.27 8.58
C ALA A 16 -7.86 -14.54 7.07
N ASN A 17 -9.00 -14.43 6.37
CA ASN A 17 -9.07 -14.60 4.92
C ASN A 17 -8.28 -13.53 4.15
N ARG A 18 -8.20 -12.30 4.66
CA ARG A 18 -7.40 -11.23 4.05
C ARG A 18 -5.90 -11.51 4.11
N PHE A 19 -5.46 -12.28 5.11
CA PHE A 19 -4.04 -12.66 5.30
C PHE A 19 -3.67 -13.98 4.62
N ALA A 20 -4.64 -14.79 4.21
CA ALA A 20 -4.43 -16.11 3.58
C ALA A 20 -3.93 -16.06 2.12
N SER A 21 -3.79 -14.90 1.49
CA SER A 21 -3.19 -14.79 0.16
C SER A 21 -1.69 -15.11 0.22
N PRO A 22 -1.16 -15.96 -0.65
CA PRO A 22 0.25 -16.32 -0.69
C PRO A 22 1.07 -15.17 -1.28
N GLU A 23 1.40 -14.16 -0.49
CA GLU A 23 2.57 -13.36 -0.78
C GLU A 23 3.77 -14.15 -0.27
N PRO A 24 4.85 -14.29 -1.06
CA PRO A 24 6.04 -15.01 -0.60
C PRO A 24 6.56 -14.34 0.66
N LEU A 25 6.53 -15.08 1.77
CA LEU A 25 7.20 -14.74 3.01
C LEU A 25 8.70 -14.75 2.70
N PHE A 26 9.31 -13.57 2.66
CA PHE A 26 10.76 -13.45 2.62
C PHE A 26 11.30 -13.75 4.01
N ASP A 27 12.02 -14.86 4.16
CA ASP A 27 12.85 -15.20 5.31
C ASP A 27 14.18 -14.42 5.26
N GLU A 28 14.15 -13.09 5.16
CA GLU A 28 15.31 -12.29 5.48
C GLU A 28 15.20 -11.85 6.95
N PRO A 29 16.33 -11.89 7.72
CA PRO A 29 16.33 -11.34 9.08
C PRO A 29 16.03 -9.86 8.98
N ILE A 30 14.80 -9.49 9.29
CA ILE A 30 14.34 -8.12 9.33
C ILE A 30 14.93 -7.53 10.60
N GLU A 31 15.74 -6.48 10.45
CA GLU A 31 16.11 -5.61 11.55
C GLU A 31 14.85 -5.31 12.36
N GLU A 32 14.87 -5.59 13.66
CA GLU A 32 13.78 -5.27 14.57
C GLU A 32 13.34 -3.83 14.28
N VAL A 33 12.08 -3.67 13.88
CA VAL A 33 11.52 -2.33 13.67
C VAL A 33 11.74 -1.59 14.96
N ASP A 34 12.56 -0.55 14.92
CA ASP A 34 12.84 0.32 16.05
C ASP A 34 11.51 0.91 16.55
N GLU A 35 10.95 0.28 17.58
CA GLU A 35 9.64 0.65 18.17
C GLU A 35 9.64 2.10 18.65
N GLU A 36 10.79 2.61 19.11
CA GLU A 36 10.95 4.01 19.51
C GLU A 36 10.84 4.95 18.30
N ARG A 37 11.41 4.55 17.16
CA ARG A 37 11.34 5.33 15.92
C ARG A 37 9.93 5.37 15.36
N VAL A 38 9.21 4.26 15.44
CA VAL A 38 7.81 4.17 15.01
C VAL A 38 6.91 4.94 15.97
N ALA A 39 7.09 4.79 17.28
CA ALA A 39 6.38 5.55 18.30
C ALA A 39 6.68 7.05 18.20
N SER A 40 7.92 7.45 17.88
CA SER A 40 8.30 8.84 17.64
C SER A 40 7.60 9.43 16.41
N ILE A 41 7.49 8.68 15.32
CA ILE A 41 6.77 9.13 14.13
C ILE A 41 5.28 9.36 14.43
N LEU A 42 4.66 8.50 15.24
CA LEU A 42 3.25 8.60 15.58
C LEU A 42 2.94 9.55 16.73
N SER A 43 3.86 9.70 17.70
CA SER A 43 3.70 10.67 18.81
C SER A 43 3.91 12.11 18.36
N SER A 44 4.74 12.34 17.35
CA SER A 44 4.92 13.66 16.73
C SER A 44 3.79 14.06 15.78
N MET A 45 2.92 13.13 15.41
CA MET A 45 1.78 13.34 14.52
C MET A 45 0.49 13.29 15.35
N HIS A 46 -0.41 14.25 15.12
CA HIS A 46 -1.78 14.17 15.62
C HIS A 46 -2.48 13.02 14.91
N PHE A 47 -2.37 11.79 15.47
CA PHE A 47 -2.82 10.55 14.85
C PHE A 47 -4.25 10.66 14.30
N GLU A 48 -5.18 11.15 15.13
CA GLU A 48 -6.60 11.27 14.74
C GLU A 48 -6.84 12.22 13.55
N THR A 49 -6.03 13.28 13.45
CA THR A 49 -6.26 14.34 12.46
C THR A 49 -5.44 14.13 11.18
N GLN A 50 -4.27 13.53 11.27
CA GLN A 50 -3.35 13.41 10.14
C GLN A 50 -3.18 11.98 9.63
N VAL A 51 -3.15 10.98 10.52
CA VAL A 51 -2.88 9.59 10.14
C VAL A 51 -4.15 8.84 9.80
N LYS A 52 -5.17 8.95 10.64
CA LYS A 52 -6.43 8.20 10.49
C LYS A 52 -7.10 8.39 9.11
N PRO A 53 -7.20 9.61 8.55
CA PRO A 53 -7.74 9.80 7.21
C PRO A 53 -6.92 9.13 6.09
N LEU A 54 -5.65 8.79 6.37
CA LEU A 54 -4.77 8.13 5.41
C LEU A 54 -4.85 6.61 5.47
N LEU A 55 -5.46 6.03 6.52
CA LEU A 55 -5.66 4.58 6.61
C LEU A 55 -6.53 4.08 5.45
N ASP A 56 -7.51 4.87 5.01
CA ASP A 56 -8.34 4.56 3.84
C ASP A 56 -7.57 4.61 2.50
N ARG A 57 -6.33 5.11 2.52
CA ARG A 57 -5.47 5.28 1.34
C ARG A 57 -4.27 4.34 1.31
N ILE A 58 -4.24 3.36 2.16
CA ILE A 58 -3.25 2.29 2.17
C ILE A 58 -3.94 0.93 2.05
N PRO A 59 -3.22 -0.16 1.74
CA PRO A 59 -3.78 -1.49 1.72
C PRO A 59 -4.49 -1.81 3.03
N GLU A 60 -5.69 -2.37 2.94
CA GLU A 60 -6.57 -2.68 4.06
C GLU A 60 -5.85 -3.52 5.14
N ARG A 61 -5.03 -4.50 4.72
CA ARG A 61 -4.22 -5.33 5.64
C ARG A 61 -3.21 -4.51 6.46
N GLU A 62 -2.63 -3.49 5.86
CA GLU A 62 -1.67 -2.61 6.54
C GLU A 62 -2.42 -1.65 7.47
N ALA A 63 -3.59 -1.16 7.06
CA ALA A 63 -4.47 -0.31 7.86
C ALA A 63 -4.95 -1.05 9.12
N ASP A 64 -5.48 -2.28 8.97
CA ASP A 64 -5.95 -3.12 10.08
C ASP A 64 -4.85 -3.35 11.13
N LEU A 65 -3.63 -3.63 10.68
CA LEU A 65 -2.49 -3.81 11.61
C LEU A 65 -2.14 -2.54 12.37
N ILE A 66 -2.17 -1.39 11.70
CA ILE A 66 -1.93 -0.10 12.33
C ILE A 66 -3.02 0.20 13.37
N GLU A 67 -4.28 -0.09 13.07
CA GLU A 67 -5.38 0.06 14.02
C GLU A 67 -5.22 -0.86 15.24
N LEU A 68 -4.95 -2.15 15.02
CA LEU A 68 -4.76 -3.12 16.10
C LEU A 68 -3.61 -2.73 17.02
N TYR A 69 -2.50 -2.31 16.45
CA TYR A 69 -1.29 -2.01 17.22
C TYR A 69 -1.37 -0.65 17.90
N TYR A 70 -1.73 0.43 17.16
CA TYR A 70 -1.67 1.80 17.68
C TYR A 70 -2.94 2.26 18.37
N ILE A 71 -4.12 1.85 17.91
CA ILE A 71 -5.39 2.27 18.51
C ILE A 71 -5.81 1.29 19.60
N GLN A 72 -5.82 -0.02 19.28
CA GLN A 72 -6.24 -1.04 20.22
C GLN A 72 -5.11 -1.49 21.18
N LYS A 73 -3.88 -0.98 20.99
CA LYS A 73 -2.71 -1.27 21.85
C LYS A 73 -2.39 -2.76 21.99
N LYS A 74 -2.70 -3.58 20.97
CA LYS A 74 -2.34 -4.99 20.96
C LYS A 74 -0.84 -5.15 20.68
N ARG A 75 -0.20 -6.12 21.36
CA ARG A 75 1.21 -6.44 21.09
C ARG A 75 1.34 -7.16 19.76
N GLN A 76 2.47 -7.01 19.07
CA GLN A 76 2.72 -7.68 17.78
C GLN A 76 2.61 -9.20 17.89
N ALA A 77 3.00 -9.80 19.03
CA ALA A 77 2.86 -11.23 19.27
C ALA A 77 1.38 -11.65 19.29
N ASP A 78 0.52 -10.89 19.99
CA ASP A 78 -0.91 -11.19 20.09
C ASP A 78 -1.59 -11.06 18.70
N ILE A 79 -1.17 -10.06 17.91
CA ILE A 79 -1.63 -9.88 16.53
C ILE A 79 -1.17 -11.06 15.65
N ALA A 80 0.06 -11.52 15.82
CA ALA A 80 0.61 -12.66 15.09
C ALA A 80 -0.17 -13.95 15.35
N GLU A 81 -0.57 -14.18 16.60
CA GLU A 81 -1.43 -15.32 16.98
C GLU A 81 -2.82 -15.22 16.33
N ILE A 82 -3.44 -14.01 16.31
CA ILE A 82 -4.77 -13.81 15.71
C ILE A 82 -4.76 -14.16 14.22
N PHE A 83 -3.68 -13.83 13.51
CA PHE A 83 -3.58 -14.01 12.06
C PHE A 83 -2.83 -15.28 11.63
N ASP A 84 -2.40 -16.10 12.57
CA ASP A 84 -1.61 -17.31 12.33
C ASP A 84 -0.36 -17.04 11.45
N VAL A 85 0.37 -15.98 11.81
CA VAL A 85 1.60 -15.58 11.14
C VAL A 85 2.71 -15.33 12.14
N THR A 86 3.94 -15.15 11.67
CA THR A 86 5.07 -14.83 12.56
C THR A 86 5.01 -13.36 13.03
N GLN A 87 5.53 -13.07 14.23
CA GLN A 87 5.69 -11.70 14.71
C GLN A 87 6.52 -10.86 13.73
N ALA A 88 7.56 -11.44 13.12
CA ALA A 88 8.38 -10.78 12.12
C ALA A 88 7.54 -10.33 10.89
N ALA A 89 6.58 -11.15 10.44
CA ALA A 89 5.67 -10.77 9.36
C ALA A 89 4.77 -9.59 9.76
N ILE A 90 4.29 -9.53 11.00
CA ILE A 90 3.52 -8.39 11.51
C ILE A 90 4.39 -7.13 11.56
N SER A 91 5.59 -7.22 12.12
CA SER A 91 6.55 -6.11 12.20
C SER A 91 6.84 -5.53 10.81
N TYR A 92 7.16 -6.38 9.83
CA TYR A 92 7.40 -5.97 8.44
C TYR A 92 6.21 -5.24 7.81
N ARG A 93 4.99 -5.75 8.01
CA ARG A 93 3.78 -5.14 7.45
C ARG A 93 3.44 -3.82 8.13
N LEU A 94 3.65 -3.70 9.44
CA LEU A 94 3.50 -2.44 10.17
C LEU A 94 4.47 -1.38 9.64
N ASP A 95 5.76 -1.71 9.50
CA ASP A 95 6.75 -0.78 8.95
C ASP A 95 6.36 -0.33 7.55
N ARG A 96 5.94 -1.26 6.69
CA ARG A 96 5.50 -0.97 5.33
C ARG A 96 4.28 -0.03 5.29
N GLY A 97 3.29 -0.25 6.15
CA GLY A 97 2.12 0.62 6.28
C GLY A 97 2.50 2.03 6.73
N LEU A 98 3.40 2.14 7.72
CA LEU A 98 3.91 3.43 8.18
C LEU A 98 4.71 4.18 7.12
N GLN A 99 5.54 3.47 6.34
CA GLN A 99 6.26 4.06 5.22
C GLN A 99 5.31 4.61 4.16
N ARG A 100 4.16 3.94 3.92
CA ARG A 100 3.12 4.45 3.00
C ARG A 100 2.47 5.71 3.56
N ILE A 101 2.09 5.72 4.83
CA ILE A 101 1.52 6.92 5.48
C ILE A 101 2.51 8.08 5.40
N LYS A 102 3.77 7.86 5.77
CA LYS A 102 4.82 8.87 5.66
C LYS A 102 4.96 9.41 4.23
N PHE A 103 4.90 8.53 3.24
CA PHE A 103 4.93 8.91 1.83
C PHE A 103 3.70 9.74 1.46
N LEU A 104 2.49 9.31 1.84
CA LEU A 104 1.24 10.03 1.56
C LEU A 104 1.24 11.43 2.17
N LEU A 105 1.82 11.60 3.35
CA LEU A 105 2.00 12.92 3.99
C LEU A 105 3.00 13.82 3.25
N SER A 106 3.93 13.24 2.49
CA SER A 106 4.98 13.97 1.77
C SER A 106 4.57 14.45 0.38
N ILE A 107 3.42 13.99 -0.16
CA ILE A 107 2.93 14.37 -1.49
C ILE A 107 1.80 15.40 -1.39
N PRO A 108 1.53 16.18 -2.46
CA PRO A 108 0.41 17.10 -2.48
C PRO A 108 -0.90 16.38 -2.14
N GLN A 109 -1.70 16.99 -1.27
CA GLN A 109 -3.02 16.45 -0.94
C GLN A 109 -4.04 16.92 -1.98
N ILE A 110 -4.67 15.97 -2.63
CA ILE A 110 -5.81 16.19 -3.53
C ILE A 110 -6.99 15.35 -3.05
N THR A 111 -8.19 15.87 -3.20
CA THR A 111 -9.40 15.13 -2.87
C THR A 111 -9.82 14.21 -4.02
N GLU A 112 -10.60 13.17 -3.72
CA GLU A 112 -11.18 12.32 -4.77
C GLU A 112 -12.08 13.14 -5.71
N VAL A 113 -12.78 14.14 -5.18
CA VAL A 113 -13.65 15.03 -5.97
C VAL A 113 -12.84 15.83 -6.97
N GLU A 114 -11.79 16.50 -6.54
CA GLU A 114 -10.87 17.25 -7.44
C GLU A 114 -10.27 16.35 -8.51
N MET A 115 -9.82 15.16 -8.12
CA MET A 115 -9.26 14.19 -9.05
C MET A 115 -10.29 13.77 -10.11
N ARG A 116 -11.49 13.36 -9.70
CA ARG A 116 -12.56 12.95 -10.61
C ARG A 116 -13.06 14.08 -11.49
N TYR A 117 -13.00 15.31 -11.02
CA TYR A 117 -13.36 16.50 -11.80
C TYR A 117 -12.35 16.75 -12.92
N ASN A 118 -11.04 16.56 -12.65
CA ASN A 118 -9.98 16.88 -13.59
C ASN A 118 -9.68 15.76 -14.60
N LEU A 119 -9.79 14.48 -14.21
CA LEU A 119 -9.43 13.34 -15.07
C LEU A 119 -10.16 13.31 -16.44
N PRO A 120 -11.45 13.71 -16.57
CA PRO A 120 -12.13 13.74 -17.86
C PRO A 120 -11.52 14.69 -18.91
N PHE A 121 -10.72 15.67 -18.48
CA PHE A 121 -10.03 16.59 -19.39
C PHE A 121 -8.69 16.05 -19.91
N VAL A 122 -8.31 14.85 -19.48
CA VAL A 122 -7.13 14.12 -19.98
C VAL A 122 -7.62 13.02 -20.91
N PRO A 123 -6.98 12.76 -22.07
CA PRO A 123 -7.45 11.76 -23.04
C PRO A 123 -7.17 10.32 -22.54
N LEU A 124 -7.83 9.94 -21.45
CA LEU A 124 -7.73 8.65 -20.78
C LEU A 124 -8.90 7.74 -21.17
N LYS A 125 -8.65 6.44 -21.24
CA LYS A 125 -9.72 5.44 -21.29
C LYS A 125 -10.27 5.21 -19.89
N GLN A 126 -11.54 4.77 -19.77
CA GLN A 126 -12.17 4.54 -18.47
C GLN A 126 -11.31 3.62 -17.56
N ILE A 127 -10.76 2.57 -18.11
CA ILE A 127 -9.89 1.66 -17.36
C ILE A 127 -8.60 2.33 -16.83
N ASP A 128 -8.08 3.36 -17.51
CA ASP A 128 -6.93 4.13 -17.04
C ASP A 128 -7.33 5.05 -15.88
N VAL A 129 -8.53 5.62 -15.95
CA VAL A 129 -9.13 6.40 -14.86
C VAL A 129 -9.33 5.52 -13.63
N ASP A 130 -9.89 4.31 -13.80
CA ASP A 130 -10.14 3.38 -12.70
C ASP A 130 -8.80 2.94 -12.04
N ILE A 131 -7.76 2.72 -12.84
CA ILE A 131 -6.42 2.43 -12.35
C ILE A 131 -5.83 3.62 -11.58
N LEU A 132 -5.95 4.85 -12.09
CA LEU A 132 -5.47 6.04 -11.39
C LEU A 132 -6.19 6.21 -10.05
N VAL A 133 -7.52 6.08 -10.04
CA VAL A 133 -8.33 6.17 -8.81
C VAL A 133 -7.91 5.08 -7.81
N GLY A 134 -7.77 3.83 -8.26
CA GLY A 134 -7.31 2.73 -7.42
C GLY A 134 -5.91 2.98 -6.85
N MET A 135 -4.96 3.43 -7.69
CA MET A 135 -3.60 3.76 -7.27
C MET A 135 -3.55 4.94 -6.30
N TRP A 136 -4.43 5.91 -6.45
CA TRP A 136 -4.56 7.02 -5.50
C TRP A 136 -5.10 6.53 -4.14
N LYS A 137 -6.07 5.59 -4.14
CA LYS A 137 -6.68 5.03 -2.92
C LYS A 137 -5.73 4.12 -2.16
N THR A 138 -5.04 3.21 -2.84
CA THR A 138 -4.31 2.13 -2.16
C THR A 138 -2.79 2.22 -2.27
N THR A 139 -2.28 3.01 -3.23
CA THR A 139 -0.85 3.04 -3.60
C THR A 139 -0.26 1.64 -3.90
N CYS A 140 -1.12 0.65 -4.20
CA CYS A 140 -0.75 -0.76 -4.32
C CYS A 140 -1.25 -1.38 -5.64
N GLN A 141 -0.30 -1.68 -6.54
CA GLN A 141 -0.63 -2.24 -7.87
C GLN A 141 -1.30 -3.62 -7.80
N SER A 142 -0.94 -4.47 -6.82
CA SER A 142 -1.54 -5.80 -6.67
C SER A 142 -2.99 -5.71 -6.23
N GLU A 143 -3.35 -4.80 -5.34
CA GLU A 143 -4.74 -4.58 -4.95
C GLU A 143 -5.58 -4.03 -6.09
N VAL A 144 -5.07 -3.02 -6.80
CA VAL A 144 -5.76 -2.48 -7.99
C VAL A 144 -5.95 -3.57 -9.05
N ALA A 145 -4.96 -4.45 -9.24
CA ALA A 145 -5.07 -5.57 -10.16
C ALA A 145 -6.19 -6.53 -9.74
N MET A 146 -6.26 -6.88 -8.47
CA MET A 146 -7.31 -7.75 -7.92
C MET A 146 -8.70 -7.11 -8.07
N GLN A 147 -8.85 -5.84 -7.70
CA GLN A 147 -10.12 -5.12 -7.77
C GLN A 147 -10.67 -5.00 -9.20
N LEU A 148 -9.77 -4.81 -10.18
CA LEU A 148 -10.16 -4.62 -11.59
C LEU A 148 -10.11 -5.91 -12.43
N GLY A 149 -9.80 -7.06 -11.85
CA GLY A 149 -9.65 -8.32 -12.57
C GLY A 149 -8.50 -8.29 -13.61
N LEU A 150 -7.42 -7.57 -13.32
CA LEU A 150 -6.26 -7.40 -14.18
C LEU A 150 -5.03 -8.08 -13.58
N THR A 151 -4.00 -8.30 -14.41
CA THR A 151 -2.68 -8.65 -13.90
C THR A 151 -1.95 -7.41 -13.40
N GLN A 152 -1.08 -7.55 -12.39
CA GLN A 152 -0.26 -6.45 -11.86
C GLN A 152 0.59 -5.79 -12.97
N GLY A 153 1.16 -6.58 -13.88
CA GLY A 153 1.92 -6.07 -15.03
C GLY A 153 1.07 -5.16 -15.94
N ARG A 154 -0.19 -5.53 -16.16
CA ARG A 154 -1.13 -4.74 -16.96
C ARG A 154 -1.51 -3.44 -16.26
N VAL A 155 -1.78 -3.48 -14.95
CA VAL A 155 -2.01 -2.27 -14.14
C VAL A 155 -0.80 -1.35 -14.21
N ARG A 156 0.40 -1.88 -13.96
CA ARG A 156 1.65 -1.12 -14.02
C ARG A 156 1.83 -0.43 -15.37
N HIS A 157 1.74 -1.16 -16.47
CA HIS A 157 1.93 -0.60 -17.81
C HIS A 157 0.94 0.54 -18.10
N ARG A 158 -0.35 0.32 -17.80
CA ARG A 158 -1.39 1.31 -18.02
C ARG A 158 -1.25 2.52 -17.11
N PHE A 159 -0.90 2.31 -15.83
CA PHE A 159 -0.64 3.39 -14.87
C PHE A 159 0.47 4.33 -15.35
N PHE A 160 1.62 3.78 -15.76
CA PHE A 160 2.71 4.61 -16.30
C PHE A 160 2.32 5.33 -17.60
N GLY A 161 1.52 4.70 -18.45
CA GLY A 161 0.96 5.32 -19.65
C GLY A 161 0.06 6.51 -19.31
N ALA A 162 -0.83 6.34 -18.33
CA ALA A 162 -1.72 7.41 -17.86
C ALA A 162 -0.96 8.57 -17.22
N VAL A 163 0.09 8.29 -16.42
CA VAL A 163 0.95 9.34 -15.81
C VAL A 163 1.65 10.17 -16.89
N LYS A 164 2.11 9.56 -17.98
CA LYS A 164 2.69 10.30 -19.13
C LYS A 164 1.67 11.22 -19.83
N LEU A 165 0.41 10.80 -19.93
CA LEU A 165 -0.64 11.67 -20.47
C LEU A 165 -0.96 12.83 -19.54
N LEU A 166 -0.94 12.61 -18.23
CA LEU A 166 -1.06 13.67 -17.22
C LEU A 166 0.11 14.65 -17.28
N GLU A 167 1.35 14.17 -17.45
CA GLU A 167 2.54 14.99 -17.65
C GLU A 167 2.38 15.93 -18.83
N LYS A 168 1.99 15.37 -19.98
CA LYS A 168 1.73 16.17 -21.19
C LYS A 168 0.65 17.23 -20.93
N LYS A 169 -0.47 16.85 -20.27
CA LYS A 169 -1.54 17.79 -19.97
C LYS A 169 -1.07 18.88 -19.01
N ALA A 170 -0.27 18.57 -17.99
CA ALA A 170 0.28 19.53 -17.05
C ALA A 170 1.28 20.51 -17.71
N THR A 171 1.97 20.11 -18.78
CA THR A 171 2.82 21.05 -19.58
C THR A 171 1.99 21.99 -20.44
N GLU A 172 0.80 21.60 -20.87
CA GLU A 172 -0.13 22.43 -21.65
C GLU A 172 -0.96 23.36 -20.74
N ASP A 173 -1.28 22.87 -19.52
CA ASP A 173 -2.17 23.52 -18.57
C ASP A 173 -1.66 23.28 -17.14
N THR A 174 -1.08 24.33 -16.52
CA THR A 174 -0.48 24.27 -15.19
C THR A 174 -1.48 23.92 -14.08
N SER A 175 -2.79 24.06 -14.33
CA SER A 175 -3.81 23.63 -13.36
C SER A 175 -3.77 22.12 -13.07
N PHE A 176 -3.20 21.30 -13.97
CA PHE A 176 -3.00 19.86 -13.81
C PHE A 176 -1.70 19.48 -13.08
N GLU A 177 -0.83 20.46 -12.80
CA GLU A 177 0.47 20.19 -12.14
C GLU A 177 0.32 19.49 -10.77
N PRO A 178 -0.61 19.87 -9.87
CA PRO A 178 -0.80 19.16 -8.60
C PRO A 178 -1.19 17.69 -8.81
N LEU A 179 -2.10 17.44 -9.76
CA LEU A 179 -2.54 16.10 -10.10
C LEU A 179 -1.38 15.23 -10.65
N PHE A 180 -0.60 15.79 -11.57
CA PHE A 180 0.59 15.13 -12.11
C PHE A 180 1.63 14.85 -11.01
N LYS A 181 1.91 15.81 -10.11
CA LYS A 181 2.85 15.63 -8.99
C LYS A 181 2.46 14.46 -8.09
N VAL A 182 1.18 14.31 -7.77
CA VAL A 182 0.69 13.18 -6.98
C VAL A 182 0.98 11.86 -7.68
N PHE A 183 0.55 11.70 -8.93
CA PHE A 183 0.69 10.42 -9.63
C PHE A 183 2.13 10.10 -10.04
N SER A 184 2.95 11.09 -10.37
CA SER A 184 4.39 10.90 -10.63
C SER A 184 5.13 10.46 -9.35
N SER A 185 4.76 11.01 -8.19
CA SER A 185 5.31 10.58 -6.90
C SER A 185 4.93 9.14 -6.57
N ILE A 186 3.65 8.75 -6.77
CA ILE A 186 3.20 7.37 -6.60
C ILE A 186 3.94 6.44 -7.57
N ALA A 187 4.11 6.83 -8.84
CA ALA A 187 4.83 6.07 -9.84
C ALA A 187 6.30 5.84 -9.46
N SER A 188 6.98 6.87 -8.99
CA SER A 188 8.38 6.82 -8.54
C SER A 188 8.55 5.92 -7.31
N LYS A 189 7.65 6.02 -6.33
CA LYS A 189 7.70 5.21 -5.12
C LYS A 189 7.46 3.73 -5.42
N ASN A 190 6.45 3.39 -6.21
CA ASN A 190 6.19 2.01 -6.61
C ASN A 190 7.36 1.39 -7.40
N PHE A 191 7.99 2.18 -8.27
CA PHE A 191 9.16 1.72 -9.00
C PHE A 191 10.36 1.41 -8.06
N ASN A 192 10.59 2.24 -7.05
CA ASN A 192 11.66 2.03 -6.07
C ASN A 192 11.39 0.82 -5.17
N ILE A 193 10.15 0.58 -4.76
CA ILE A 193 9.77 -0.62 -4.00
C ILE A 193 10.05 -1.90 -4.81
N LEU A 194 9.71 -1.91 -6.11
CA LEU A 194 9.97 -3.06 -6.99
C LEU A 194 11.48 -3.31 -7.23
N ARG A 195 12.33 -2.28 -7.12
CA ARG A 195 13.80 -2.44 -7.19
C ARG A 195 14.40 -2.96 -5.88
N ALA A 196 13.82 -2.61 -4.74
CA ALA A 196 14.29 -3.06 -3.43
C ALA A 196 13.95 -4.54 -3.16
N VAL A 197 12.89 -5.06 -3.78
CA VAL A 197 12.60 -6.49 -3.76
C VAL A 197 13.49 -7.19 -4.79
N LYS A 198 14.70 -7.55 -4.43
CA LYS A 198 15.44 -8.63 -5.10
C LYS A 198 14.58 -9.88 -4.90
N LEU A 199 13.90 -10.31 -5.97
CA LEU A 199 13.33 -11.65 -5.99
C LEU A 199 14.47 -12.62 -5.65
N PRO A 200 14.26 -13.55 -4.69
CA PRO A 200 15.24 -14.61 -4.48
C PRO A 200 15.47 -15.29 -5.83
N GLN A 201 16.70 -15.39 -6.24
CA GLN A 201 17.08 -16.29 -7.33
C GLN A 201 16.88 -17.70 -6.81
N TRP A 202 15.66 -18.24 -6.96
CA TRP A 202 15.46 -19.68 -6.88
C TRP A 202 15.92 -20.27 -8.22
N GLU A 203 17.26 -20.23 -8.42
CA GLU A 203 17.93 -21.03 -9.43
C GLU A 203 17.69 -22.50 -9.10
N ASN A 204 16.94 -23.17 -9.99
CA ASN A 204 16.98 -24.57 -10.31
C ASN A 204 17.85 -25.47 -9.35
N ARG A 205 17.34 -25.82 -8.20
CA ARG A 205 17.74 -27.06 -7.51
C ARG A 205 16.80 -28.16 -7.96
N GLY A 206 17.07 -28.73 -9.10
CA GLY A 206 16.27 -29.84 -9.59
C GLY A 206 16.63 -30.25 -11.00
N GLY A 207 17.85 -30.77 -11.17
CA GLY A 207 18.19 -31.37 -12.46
C GLY A 207 19.65 -31.85 -12.55
N ASP A 208 20.08 -32.68 -11.59
CA ASP A 208 21.22 -33.57 -11.84
C ASP A 208 21.30 -34.65 -10.74
N GLU A 209 20.38 -35.60 -10.81
CA GLU A 209 20.57 -36.93 -10.20
C GLU A 209 19.61 -37.93 -10.85
N LEU A 210 19.81 -38.27 -12.11
CA LEU A 210 19.39 -39.55 -12.70
C LEU A 210 20.20 -39.78 -14.01
N SER A 211 21.50 -39.97 -13.87
CA SER A 211 22.29 -40.63 -14.89
C SER A 211 23.42 -41.37 -14.19
N GLY A 212 23.11 -42.62 -13.79
CA GLY A 212 24.09 -43.47 -13.19
C GLY A 212 23.49 -44.76 -12.69
N MET A 213 22.92 -45.59 -13.61
CA MET A 213 22.96 -47.07 -13.59
C MET A 213 22.52 -47.62 -14.93
#